data_5522b0bf6c5801c58c4270b9d01dbceb
#
_entry.id   5522b0bf6c5801c58c4270b9d01dbceb
#
_cell.length_a   1.000
_cell.length_b   1.000
_cell.length_c   1.000
_cell.angle_alpha   90.00
_cell.angle_beta   90.00
_cell.angle_gamma   90.00
#
_symmetry.space_group_name_H-M   'P 1'
#
loop_
_entity.id
_entity.type
_entity.pdbx_description
1 polymer ?
#
loop_
_entity_poly.entity_id
_entity_poly.type
_entity_poly.pdbx_seq_one_letter_code
_entity_poly.pdbx_strand_id
1 'polypeptide(L)'
;MKNKYLILVAVLLLSACGNRNNIVIEGTLANGAGKTIYIEEMTPDTRLFLDSIKLDNKGHFRFKYEMPYKTFYNVHINEDDYIVLLPDYGETIELSGDYNSLSTTYTLKGGHDSQLLWQLQDYSNQGSNVLREIVATDRQNVELLNQGKMTQKQYDEARALTDSIYLAAFAEQQQYVVHFIEDNLGNLSTLIALYKPFNNRPLVNPEDSFEFYEAVLEGLQESMPDNPHTISFKNQVERTRFQYAR
;
A
#
# COMPACT_ATOMS: atom_id res chain seq x y z
N MET A 1 -65.02 -0.13 5.77
CA MET A 1 -63.79 -0.35 6.54
C MET A 1 -62.72 -0.88 5.60
N LYS A 2 -62.17 -0.03 4.73
CA LYS A 2 -61.03 -0.40 3.84
C LYS A 2 -60.36 0.93 3.48
N ASN A 3 -59.39 1.45 4.28
CA ASN A 3 -58.48 2.54 3.88
C ASN A 3 -57.51 2.95 5.01
N LYS A 4 -57.15 2.03 5.97
CA LYS A 4 -56.24 2.37 7.06
C LYS A 4 -54.84 1.74 6.96
N TYR A 5 -54.54 0.95 5.90
CA TYR A 5 -53.25 0.24 5.77
C TYR A 5 -52.33 0.81 4.68
N LEU A 6 -52.67 1.90 4.00
CA LEU A 6 -51.89 2.43 2.89
C LEU A 6 -50.91 3.55 3.26
N ILE A 7 -50.85 3.98 4.55
CA ILE A 7 -50.02 5.09 4.99
C ILE A 7 -48.74 4.65 5.72
N LEU A 8 -48.59 3.35 6.03
CA LEU A 8 -47.44 2.89 6.85
C LEU A 8 -46.23 2.43 6.05
N VAL A 9 -46.27 2.42 4.72
CA VAL A 9 -45.13 1.94 3.87
C VAL A 9 -44.28 3.09 3.29
N ALA A 10 -44.74 4.33 3.40
CA ALA A 10 -44.06 5.47 2.75
C ALA A 10 -42.97 6.17 3.61
N VAL A 11 -42.71 5.74 4.85
CA VAL A 11 -41.80 6.45 5.77
C VAL A 11 -40.41 5.80 5.86
N LEU A 12 -40.16 4.66 5.20
CA LEU A 12 -38.89 3.92 5.32
C LEU A 12 -37.84 4.18 4.22
N LEU A 13 -38.05 5.19 3.37
CA LEU A 13 -37.11 5.48 2.26
C LEU A 13 -36.35 6.82 2.37
N LEU A 14 -36.29 7.46 3.54
CA LEU A 14 -35.65 8.78 3.71
C LEU A 14 -34.37 8.75 4.57
N SER A 15 -33.64 7.63 4.65
CA SER A 15 -32.41 7.57 5.47
C SER A 15 -31.14 7.30 4.67
N ALA A 16 -31.09 7.63 3.38
CA ALA A 16 -29.89 7.39 2.56
C ALA A 16 -29.36 8.65 1.86
N CYS A 17 -29.40 9.81 2.54
CA CYS A 17 -28.59 10.97 2.17
C CYS A 17 -27.42 11.11 3.14
N GLY A 18 -26.61 10.09 3.28
CA GLY A 18 -25.24 10.23 3.75
C GLY A 18 -24.47 11.01 2.69
N ASN A 19 -23.71 12.03 3.08
CA ASN A 19 -22.85 12.78 2.18
C ASN A 19 -21.96 11.77 1.46
N ARG A 20 -22.14 11.60 0.13
CA ARG A 20 -21.49 10.54 -0.67
C ARG A 20 -19.96 10.61 -0.64
N ASN A 21 -19.42 11.75 -0.20
CA ASN A 21 -17.98 12.00 -0.16
C ASN A 21 -17.31 11.59 1.18
N ASN A 22 -18.09 11.12 2.16
CA ASN A 22 -17.50 10.68 3.42
C ASN A 22 -16.87 9.29 3.28
N ILE A 23 -15.66 9.14 3.79
CA ILE A 23 -15.03 7.84 4.06
C ILE A 23 -15.06 7.56 5.55
N VAL A 24 -15.07 6.28 5.89
CA VAL A 24 -14.95 5.81 7.27
C VAL A 24 -13.80 4.81 7.34
N ILE A 25 -12.83 5.06 8.22
CA ILE A 25 -11.79 4.11 8.57
C ILE A 25 -12.02 3.75 10.03
N GLU A 26 -12.35 2.51 10.32
CA GLU A 26 -12.62 2.06 11.67
C GLU A 26 -12.00 0.69 11.92
N GLY A 27 -11.83 0.31 13.18
CA GLY A 27 -11.27 -1.00 13.44
C GLY A 27 -10.85 -1.24 14.87
N THR A 28 -10.06 -2.30 15.03
CA THR A 28 -9.55 -2.74 16.32
C THR A 28 -8.09 -3.14 16.20
N LEU A 29 -7.24 -2.56 17.04
CA LEU A 29 -5.85 -2.94 17.15
C LEU A 29 -5.60 -3.64 18.48
N ALA A 30 -5.21 -4.92 18.40
CA ALA A 30 -4.73 -5.66 19.56
C ALA A 30 -3.55 -4.91 20.20
N ASN A 31 -3.40 -4.97 21.52
CA ASN A 31 -2.36 -4.24 22.26
C ASN A 31 -2.42 -2.70 22.11
N GLY A 32 -3.51 -2.16 21.54
CA GLY A 32 -3.69 -0.74 21.25
C GLY A 32 -4.44 0.06 22.32
N ALA A 33 -4.98 -0.58 23.37
CA ALA A 33 -5.81 0.07 24.38
C ALA A 33 -5.14 1.32 24.98
N GLY A 34 -5.81 2.48 24.85
CA GLY A 34 -5.35 3.78 25.35
C GLY A 34 -4.15 4.39 24.59
N LYS A 35 -3.64 3.73 23.56
CA LYS A 35 -2.59 4.23 22.67
C LYS A 35 -3.18 5.12 21.57
N THR A 36 -2.34 5.76 20.76
CA THR A 36 -2.76 6.71 19.74
C THR A 36 -2.30 6.24 18.35
N ILE A 37 -3.17 6.34 17.36
CA ILE A 37 -2.84 6.25 15.94
C ILE A 37 -2.96 7.63 15.31
N TYR A 38 -2.28 7.82 14.19
CA TYR A 38 -2.27 9.06 13.42
C TYR A 38 -2.77 8.79 12.01
N ILE A 39 -3.48 9.74 11.43
CA ILE A 39 -4.00 9.67 10.08
C ILE A 39 -3.57 10.91 9.32
N GLU A 40 -2.96 10.69 8.16
CA GLU A 40 -2.49 11.71 7.25
C GLU A 40 -3.05 11.48 5.85
N GLU A 41 -3.36 12.54 5.14
CA GLU A 41 -3.61 12.52 3.71
C GLU A 41 -2.28 12.63 2.96
N MET A 42 -2.05 11.74 2.00
CA MET A 42 -0.87 11.79 1.13
C MET A 42 -1.24 12.54 -0.15
N THR A 43 -0.91 13.83 -0.20
CA THR A 43 -1.03 14.63 -1.43
C THR A 43 0.18 14.34 -2.35
N PRO A 44 0.15 14.78 -3.62
CA PRO A 44 1.31 14.62 -4.51
C PRO A 44 2.62 15.22 -3.99
N ASP A 45 2.52 16.28 -3.18
CA ASP A 45 3.68 17.06 -2.77
C ASP A 45 4.09 16.85 -1.30
N THR A 46 3.13 16.45 -0.45
CA THR A 46 3.36 16.37 1.00
C THR A 46 2.37 15.44 1.70
N ARG A 47 2.60 15.20 2.99
CA ARG A 47 1.63 14.58 3.90
C ARG A 47 0.95 15.66 4.71
N LEU A 48 -0.38 15.64 4.75
CA LEU A 48 -1.21 16.54 5.54
C LEU A 48 -1.74 15.77 6.75
N PHE A 49 -1.37 16.21 7.94
CA PHE A 49 -1.94 15.67 9.16
C PHE A 49 -3.45 15.96 9.22
N LEU A 50 -4.25 14.91 9.43
CA LEU A 50 -5.70 15.03 9.56
C LEU A 50 -6.17 14.85 10.99
N ASP A 51 -5.72 13.79 11.67
CA ASP A 51 -6.19 13.49 13.02
C ASP A 51 -5.22 12.59 13.79
N SER A 52 -5.36 12.63 15.13
CA SER A 52 -4.75 11.70 16.07
C SER A 52 -5.83 11.08 16.95
N ILE A 53 -6.01 9.76 16.87
CA ILE A 53 -7.11 9.07 17.52
C ILE A 53 -6.58 8.21 18.64
N LYS A 54 -7.05 8.50 19.86
CA LYS A 54 -6.81 7.63 21.02
C LYS A 54 -7.76 6.44 20.96
N LEU A 55 -7.20 5.24 20.92
CA LEU A 55 -7.95 3.99 20.93
C LEU A 55 -8.63 3.80 22.31
N ASP A 56 -9.81 3.22 22.28
CA ASP A 56 -10.56 2.91 23.51
C ASP A 56 -9.90 1.76 24.33
N ASN A 57 -10.54 1.36 25.42
CA ASN A 57 -10.04 0.30 26.31
C ASN A 57 -10.00 -1.09 25.66
N LYS A 58 -10.57 -1.25 24.45
CA LYS A 58 -10.56 -2.47 23.66
C LYS A 58 -9.71 -2.35 22.40
N GLY A 59 -9.06 -1.19 22.21
CA GLY A 59 -8.28 -0.89 21.01
C GLY A 59 -9.10 -0.47 19.80
N HIS A 60 -10.38 -0.10 19.98
CA HIS A 60 -11.23 0.37 18.89
C HIS A 60 -10.93 1.83 18.55
N PHE A 61 -11.13 2.16 17.27
CA PHE A 61 -11.10 3.53 16.76
C PHE A 61 -12.10 3.70 15.62
N ARG A 62 -12.45 4.95 15.33
CA ARG A 62 -13.26 5.34 14.17
C ARG A 62 -12.86 6.73 13.73
N PHE A 63 -12.53 6.84 12.45
CA PHE A 63 -12.25 8.09 11.74
C PHE A 63 -13.29 8.27 10.65
N LYS A 64 -13.83 9.48 10.53
CA LYS A 64 -14.74 9.86 9.46
C LYS A 64 -14.26 11.16 8.84
N TYR A 65 -14.13 11.18 7.52
CA TYR A 65 -13.61 12.33 6.80
C TYR A 65 -14.37 12.57 5.51
N GLU A 66 -14.58 13.81 5.16
CA GLU A 66 -15.14 14.22 3.86
C GLU A 66 -14.00 14.38 2.86
N MET A 67 -13.88 13.40 1.96
CA MET A 67 -12.80 13.31 0.98
C MET A 67 -13.03 14.29 -0.18
N PRO A 68 -12.14 15.28 -0.41
CA PRO A 68 -12.31 16.24 -1.50
C PRO A 68 -12.03 15.62 -2.88
N TYR A 69 -11.14 14.67 -2.96
CA TYR A 69 -10.80 13.88 -4.16
C TYR A 69 -10.22 12.54 -3.71
N LYS A 70 -10.25 11.54 -4.60
CA LYS A 70 -9.67 10.22 -4.33
C LYS A 70 -8.17 10.33 -4.12
N THR A 71 -7.68 9.90 -2.96
CA THR A 71 -6.28 10.03 -2.54
C THR A 71 -5.89 8.93 -1.56
N PHE A 72 -4.61 8.85 -1.26
CA PHE A 72 -4.06 7.92 -0.29
C PHE A 72 -4.14 8.47 1.13
N TYR A 73 -4.37 7.58 2.08
CA TYR A 73 -4.33 7.87 3.51
C TYR A 73 -3.28 7.02 4.18
N ASN A 74 -2.39 7.67 4.92
CA ASN A 74 -1.41 7.01 5.76
C ASN A 74 -1.98 6.85 7.17
N VAL A 75 -2.13 5.61 7.63
CA VAL A 75 -2.49 5.29 9.02
C VAL A 75 -1.25 4.73 9.69
N HIS A 76 -0.76 5.41 10.73
CA HIS A 76 0.53 5.06 11.33
C HIS A 76 0.54 5.14 12.86
N ILE A 77 1.47 4.44 13.45
CA ILE A 77 1.76 4.46 14.89
C ILE A 77 3.00 5.33 15.14
N ASN A 78 3.95 5.24 14.22
CA ASN A 78 5.17 6.03 14.15
C ASN A 78 5.61 6.11 12.68
N GLU A 79 6.75 6.73 12.40
CA GLU A 79 7.25 6.94 11.03
C GLU A 79 7.61 5.64 10.28
N ASP A 80 8.00 4.59 11.00
CA ASP A 80 8.46 3.31 10.43
C ASP A 80 7.35 2.25 10.34
N ASP A 81 6.26 2.39 11.11
CA ASP A 81 5.16 1.41 11.15
C ASP A 81 3.85 2.05 10.73
N TYR A 82 3.54 1.92 9.45
CA TYR A 82 2.40 2.54 8.80
C TYR A 82 1.78 1.63 7.73
N ILE A 83 0.55 1.93 7.38
CA ILE A 83 -0.17 1.34 6.24
C ILE A 83 -0.72 2.44 5.34
N VAL A 84 -0.84 2.15 4.05
CA VAL A 84 -1.43 3.05 3.08
C VAL A 84 -2.78 2.50 2.64
N LEU A 85 -3.81 3.33 2.74
CA LEU A 85 -5.17 3.04 2.29
C LEU A 85 -5.52 3.92 1.09
N LEU A 86 -6.39 3.42 0.22
CA LEU A 86 -6.92 4.14 -0.94
C LEU A 86 -8.44 3.93 -0.97
N PRO A 87 -9.21 4.60 -0.10
CA PRO A 87 -10.65 4.50 -0.11
C PRO A 87 -11.28 5.18 -1.31
N ASP A 88 -12.46 4.71 -1.71
CA ASP A 88 -13.32 5.42 -2.63
C ASP A 88 -14.43 6.17 -1.89
N TYR A 89 -15.14 7.05 -2.59
CA TYR A 89 -16.24 7.84 -2.03
C TYR A 89 -17.32 6.96 -1.40
N GLY A 90 -17.67 7.26 -0.16
CA GLY A 90 -18.72 6.56 0.58
C GLY A 90 -18.30 5.23 1.19
N GLU A 91 -17.05 4.81 1.04
CA GLU A 91 -16.57 3.54 1.57
C GLU A 91 -16.34 3.57 3.08
N THR A 92 -16.52 2.39 3.65
CA THR A 92 -16.08 2.06 5.02
C THR A 92 -15.00 0.97 4.93
N ILE A 93 -13.86 1.25 5.54
CA ILE A 93 -12.74 0.31 5.66
C ILE A 93 -12.66 -0.15 7.11
N GLU A 94 -12.78 -1.46 7.33
CA GLU A 94 -12.56 -2.08 8.62
C GLU A 94 -11.12 -2.59 8.70
N LEU A 95 -10.35 -2.07 9.66
CA LEU A 95 -8.94 -2.39 9.89
C LEU A 95 -8.79 -3.22 11.17
N SER A 96 -8.09 -4.35 11.08
CA SER A 96 -7.69 -5.14 12.25
C SER A 96 -6.18 -5.41 12.19
N GLY A 97 -5.53 -5.48 13.35
CA GLY A 97 -4.08 -5.74 13.43
C GLY A 97 -3.55 -5.68 14.85
N ASP A 98 -2.23 -5.72 15.00
CA ASP A 98 -1.54 -5.51 16.27
C ASP A 98 -0.88 -4.12 16.27
N TYR A 99 -1.15 -3.33 17.31
CA TYR A 99 -0.56 -2.00 17.46
C TYR A 99 0.98 -2.01 17.48
N ASN A 100 1.63 -3.07 17.94
CA ASN A 100 3.09 -3.11 18.03
C ASN A 100 3.78 -3.52 16.70
N SER A 101 2.99 -3.86 15.68
CA SER A 101 3.48 -4.34 14.37
C SER A 101 2.40 -4.18 13.30
N LEU A 102 1.84 -2.98 13.18
CA LEU A 102 0.68 -2.70 12.33
C LEU A 102 0.94 -3.11 10.88
N SER A 103 2.02 -2.63 10.28
CA SER A 103 2.34 -2.82 8.86
C SER A 103 2.51 -4.27 8.42
N THR A 104 2.75 -5.19 9.37
CA THR A 104 2.95 -6.62 9.08
C THR A 104 1.82 -7.53 9.52
N THR A 105 0.87 -7.00 10.33
CA THR A 105 -0.21 -7.81 10.92
C THR A 105 -1.60 -7.37 10.49
N TYR A 106 -1.72 -6.23 9.81
CA TYR A 106 -3.03 -5.70 9.49
C TYR A 106 -3.78 -6.54 8.45
N THR A 107 -5.09 -6.54 8.59
CA THR A 107 -6.05 -7.06 7.61
C THR A 107 -7.13 -6.02 7.37
N LEU A 108 -7.72 -6.04 6.17
CA LEU A 108 -8.75 -5.09 5.75
C LEU A 108 -10.02 -5.81 5.34
N LYS A 109 -11.17 -5.17 5.61
CA LYS A 109 -12.46 -5.48 4.99
C LYS A 109 -13.05 -4.19 4.43
N GLY A 110 -13.74 -4.29 3.28
CA GLY A 110 -14.19 -3.12 2.55
C GLY A 110 -13.04 -2.43 1.81
N GLY A 111 -13.37 -1.41 1.00
CA GLY A 111 -12.38 -0.63 0.26
C GLY A 111 -11.61 -1.44 -0.79
N HIS A 112 -12.19 -1.57 -1.99
CA HIS A 112 -11.59 -2.40 -3.06
C HIS A 112 -10.12 -2.03 -3.32
N ASP A 113 -9.84 -0.74 -3.51
CA ASP A 113 -8.50 -0.28 -3.87
C ASP A 113 -7.52 -0.34 -2.69
N SER A 114 -8.04 -0.21 -1.47
CA SER A 114 -7.25 -0.45 -0.26
C SER A 114 -6.86 -1.92 -0.12
N GLN A 115 -7.71 -2.85 -0.56
CA GLN A 115 -7.37 -4.28 -0.60
C GLN A 115 -6.31 -4.58 -1.66
N LEU A 116 -6.33 -3.91 -2.82
CA LEU A 116 -5.26 -4.01 -3.81
C LEU A 116 -3.90 -3.60 -3.21
N LEU A 117 -3.87 -2.47 -2.49
CA LEU A 117 -2.65 -2.03 -1.81
C LEU A 117 -2.21 -2.99 -0.72
N TRP A 118 -3.15 -3.59 0.02
CA TRP A 118 -2.86 -4.62 1.00
C TRP A 118 -2.22 -5.85 0.36
N GLN A 119 -2.76 -6.35 -0.75
CA GLN A 119 -2.20 -7.48 -1.50
C GLN A 119 -0.78 -7.19 -2.00
N LEU A 120 -0.57 -5.99 -2.57
CA LEU A 120 0.75 -5.53 -3.01
C LEU A 120 1.75 -5.48 -1.85
N GLN A 121 1.32 -5.02 -0.67
CA GLN A 121 2.16 -4.95 0.52
C GLN A 121 2.45 -6.34 1.09
N ASP A 122 1.44 -7.22 1.15
CA ASP A 122 1.60 -8.60 1.63
C ASP A 122 2.62 -9.36 0.77
N TYR A 123 2.51 -9.24 -0.54
CA TYR A 123 3.47 -9.85 -1.47
C TYR A 123 4.90 -9.28 -1.28
N SER A 124 5.03 -7.98 -1.08
CA SER A 124 6.32 -7.34 -0.76
C SER A 124 6.91 -7.84 0.58
N ASN A 125 6.05 -8.09 1.58
CA ASN A 125 6.46 -8.65 2.86
C ASN A 125 7.02 -10.09 2.71
N GLN A 126 6.45 -10.91 1.82
CA GLN A 126 6.98 -12.24 1.50
C GLN A 126 8.39 -12.15 0.91
N GLY A 127 8.62 -11.25 -0.05
CA GLY A 127 9.96 -10.98 -0.58
C GLY A 127 10.94 -10.50 0.49
N SER A 128 10.50 -9.65 1.41
CA SER A 128 11.31 -9.17 2.53
C SER A 128 11.71 -10.29 3.50
N ASN A 129 10.89 -11.35 3.64
CA ASN A 129 11.25 -12.54 4.42
C ASN A 129 12.43 -13.27 3.77
N VAL A 130 12.38 -13.48 2.44
CA VAL A 130 13.48 -14.10 1.69
C VAL A 130 14.78 -13.30 1.87
N LEU A 131 14.72 -11.97 1.80
CA LEU A 131 15.91 -11.12 2.04
C LEU A 131 16.49 -11.31 3.45
N ARG A 132 15.63 -11.41 4.46
CA ARG A 132 16.09 -11.65 5.84
C ARG A 132 16.80 -12.99 5.99
N GLU A 133 16.29 -14.04 5.34
CA GLU A 133 16.91 -15.37 5.33
C GLU A 133 18.27 -15.37 4.62
N ILE A 134 18.38 -14.68 3.47
CA ILE A 134 19.64 -14.50 2.75
C ILE A 134 20.67 -13.81 3.66
N VAL A 135 20.30 -12.69 4.27
CA VAL A 135 21.20 -11.92 5.16
C VAL A 135 21.62 -12.76 6.38
N ALA A 136 20.70 -13.52 6.97
CA ALA A 136 21.01 -14.39 8.12
C ALA A 136 21.98 -15.50 7.71
N THR A 137 21.77 -16.13 6.56
CA THR A 137 22.63 -17.19 6.01
C THR A 137 24.02 -16.65 5.69
N ASP A 138 24.11 -15.50 5.03
CA ASP A 138 25.41 -14.90 4.69
C ASP A 138 26.20 -14.52 5.94
N ARG A 139 25.54 -13.94 6.95
CA ARG A 139 26.18 -13.65 8.26
C ARG A 139 26.73 -14.89 8.91
N GLN A 140 25.96 -15.99 8.91
CA GLN A 140 26.41 -17.26 9.45
C GLN A 140 27.62 -17.82 8.69
N ASN A 141 27.63 -17.76 7.38
CA ASN A 141 28.73 -18.22 6.54
C ASN A 141 30.01 -17.42 6.77
N VAL A 142 29.89 -16.08 6.89
CA VAL A 142 31.01 -15.21 7.25
C VAL A 142 31.61 -15.59 8.62
N GLU A 143 30.75 -15.90 9.59
CA GLU A 143 31.20 -16.31 10.92
C GLU A 143 31.92 -17.65 10.88
N LEU A 144 31.41 -18.65 10.14
CA LEU A 144 32.06 -19.96 9.97
C LEU A 144 33.40 -19.82 9.25
N LEU A 145 33.52 -18.97 8.24
CA LEU A 145 34.78 -18.67 7.55
C LEU A 145 35.81 -18.07 8.53
N ASN A 146 35.40 -17.06 9.31
CA ASN A 146 36.27 -16.39 10.29
C ASN A 146 36.75 -17.34 11.40
N GLN A 147 35.94 -18.34 11.77
CA GLN A 147 36.27 -19.37 12.74
C GLN A 147 37.15 -20.51 12.14
N GLY A 148 37.46 -20.46 10.85
CA GLY A 148 38.18 -21.54 10.15
C GLY A 148 37.38 -22.84 10.02
N LYS A 149 36.07 -22.80 10.24
CA LYS A 149 35.14 -23.94 10.09
C LYS A 149 34.58 -24.08 8.67
N MET A 150 34.81 -23.09 7.83
CA MET A 150 34.49 -23.06 6.42
C MET A 150 35.71 -22.58 5.63
N THR A 151 35.97 -23.20 4.49
CA THR A 151 37.04 -22.76 3.57
C THR A 151 36.54 -21.62 2.70
N GLN A 152 37.46 -20.83 2.14
CA GLN A 152 37.09 -19.75 1.19
C GLN A 152 36.26 -20.30 0.01
N LYS A 153 36.66 -21.45 -0.55
CA LYS A 153 35.89 -22.08 -1.65
C LYS A 153 34.46 -22.41 -1.25
N GLN A 154 34.22 -22.95 -0.07
CA GLN A 154 32.88 -23.25 0.44
C GLN A 154 32.05 -21.97 0.65
N TYR A 155 32.69 -20.91 1.14
CA TYR A 155 32.04 -19.61 1.29
C TYR A 155 31.62 -19.04 -0.07
N ASP A 156 32.50 -19.08 -1.08
CA ASP A 156 32.21 -18.58 -2.43
C ASP A 156 31.07 -19.37 -3.09
N GLU A 157 31.04 -20.70 -2.90
CA GLU A 157 29.93 -21.56 -3.37
C GLU A 157 28.59 -21.21 -2.65
N ALA A 158 28.63 -21.04 -1.33
CA ALA A 158 27.45 -20.65 -0.55
C ALA A 158 26.92 -19.26 -0.95
N ARG A 159 27.83 -18.31 -1.19
CA ARG A 159 27.47 -16.97 -1.66
C ARG A 159 26.84 -17.00 -3.05
N ALA A 160 27.41 -17.77 -3.99
CA ALA A 160 26.80 -17.93 -5.33
C ALA A 160 25.38 -18.49 -5.25
N LEU A 161 25.09 -19.37 -4.28
CA LEU A 161 23.75 -19.87 -4.04
C LEU A 161 22.80 -18.77 -3.51
N THR A 162 23.23 -17.98 -2.51
CA THR A 162 22.41 -16.88 -1.99
C THR A 162 22.19 -15.79 -3.02
N ASP A 163 23.17 -15.49 -3.87
CA ASP A 163 23.01 -14.57 -5.01
C ASP A 163 21.97 -15.09 -6.02
N SER A 164 21.96 -16.39 -6.30
CA SER A 164 20.95 -17.02 -7.16
C SER A 164 19.53 -16.93 -6.56
N ILE A 165 19.38 -17.17 -5.26
CA ILE A 165 18.11 -17.03 -4.54
C ILE A 165 17.62 -15.57 -4.59
N TYR A 166 18.53 -14.61 -4.37
CA TYR A 166 18.20 -13.18 -4.48
C TYR A 166 17.69 -12.81 -5.87
N LEU A 167 18.37 -13.25 -6.93
CA LEU A 167 17.98 -12.94 -8.31
C LEU A 167 16.62 -13.56 -8.66
N ALA A 168 16.36 -14.79 -8.21
CA ALA A 168 15.06 -15.42 -8.41
C ALA A 168 13.94 -14.68 -7.66
N ALA A 169 14.16 -14.30 -6.41
CA ALA A 169 13.19 -13.53 -5.63
C ALA A 169 12.95 -12.13 -6.23
N PHE A 170 14.01 -11.46 -6.72
CA PHE A 170 13.86 -10.19 -7.42
C PHE A 170 12.99 -10.33 -8.67
N ALA A 171 13.25 -11.33 -9.50
CA ALA A 171 12.48 -11.57 -10.73
C ALA A 171 11.01 -11.88 -10.43
N GLU A 172 10.73 -12.67 -9.39
CA GLU A 172 9.37 -12.98 -8.95
C GLU A 172 8.63 -11.74 -8.46
N GLN A 173 9.26 -10.92 -7.62
CA GLN A 173 8.69 -9.65 -7.14
C GLN A 173 8.44 -8.68 -8.29
N GLN A 174 9.37 -8.59 -9.25
CA GLN A 174 9.22 -7.75 -10.45
C GLN A 174 8.03 -8.21 -11.29
N GLN A 175 7.93 -9.51 -11.57
CA GLN A 175 6.82 -10.07 -12.34
C GLN A 175 5.47 -9.79 -11.69
N TYR A 176 5.37 -9.96 -10.38
CA TYR A 176 4.14 -9.65 -9.64
C TYR A 176 3.75 -8.18 -9.77
N VAL A 177 4.71 -7.26 -9.57
CA VAL A 177 4.45 -5.82 -9.66
C VAL A 177 4.04 -5.41 -11.08
N VAL A 178 4.69 -5.97 -12.10
CA VAL A 178 4.33 -5.71 -13.51
C VAL A 178 2.90 -6.17 -13.80
N HIS A 179 2.54 -7.40 -13.45
CA HIS A 179 1.16 -7.89 -13.62
C HIS A 179 0.15 -7.05 -12.82
N PHE A 180 0.51 -6.66 -11.58
CA PHE A 180 -0.36 -5.78 -10.80
C PHE A 180 -0.63 -4.47 -11.51
N ILE A 181 0.37 -3.85 -12.14
CA ILE A 181 0.22 -2.62 -12.91
C ILE A 181 -0.68 -2.85 -14.12
N GLU A 182 -0.42 -3.90 -14.91
CA GLU A 182 -1.18 -4.24 -16.11
C GLU A 182 -2.66 -4.50 -15.81
N ASP A 183 -2.96 -5.22 -14.72
CA ASP A 183 -4.31 -5.57 -14.31
C ASP A 183 -5.10 -4.37 -13.71
N ASN A 184 -4.40 -3.31 -13.30
CA ASN A 184 -5.00 -2.18 -12.59
C ASN A 184 -4.75 -0.82 -13.26
N LEU A 185 -4.50 -0.78 -14.56
CA LEU A 185 -4.36 0.47 -15.29
C LEU A 185 -5.59 1.37 -15.07
N GLY A 186 -5.34 2.67 -14.84
CA GLY A 186 -6.40 3.61 -14.49
C GLY A 186 -6.76 3.69 -13.00
N ASN A 187 -6.13 2.87 -12.15
CA ASN A 187 -6.27 2.92 -10.70
C ASN A 187 -5.05 3.59 -10.04
N LEU A 188 -5.27 4.47 -9.06
CA LEU A 188 -4.17 5.16 -8.35
C LEU A 188 -3.21 4.19 -7.64
N SER A 189 -3.65 2.98 -7.29
CA SER A 189 -2.78 1.95 -6.68
C SER A 189 -1.54 1.64 -7.52
N THR A 190 -1.61 1.81 -8.84
CA THR A 190 -0.49 1.61 -9.76
C THR A 190 0.66 2.58 -9.50
N LEU A 191 0.38 3.78 -8.98
CA LEU A 191 1.44 4.73 -8.58
C LEU A 191 2.28 4.16 -7.44
N ILE A 192 1.67 3.46 -6.47
CA ILE A 192 2.42 2.78 -5.41
C ILE A 192 3.23 1.62 -5.97
N ALA A 193 2.67 0.86 -6.91
CA ALA A 193 3.34 -0.28 -7.53
C ALA A 193 4.57 0.14 -8.35
N LEU A 194 4.48 1.21 -9.15
CA LEU A 194 5.58 1.72 -9.97
C LEU A 194 6.84 2.04 -9.17
N TYR A 195 6.67 2.50 -7.93
CA TYR A 195 7.79 2.90 -7.06
C TYR A 195 8.18 1.85 -6.02
N LYS A 196 7.62 0.61 -6.11
CA LYS A 196 8.00 -0.46 -5.18
C LYS A 196 9.45 -0.89 -5.39
N PRO A 197 10.28 -0.85 -4.34
CA PRO A 197 11.62 -1.41 -4.40
C PRO A 197 11.65 -2.85 -3.85
N PHE A 198 12.66 -3.60 -4.25
CA PHE A 198 13.11 -4.81 -3.60
C PHE A 198 14.59 -4.63 -3.22
N ASN A 199 14.89 -4.65 -1.92
CA ASN A 199 16.24 -4.37 -1.39
C ASN A 199 16.85 -3.06 -1.95
N ASN A 200 16.09 -1.96 -1.88
CA ASN A 200 16.45 -0.63 -2.42
C ASN A 200 16.67 -0.57 -3.95
N ARG A 201 16.41 -1.64 -4.69
CA ARG A 201 16.44 -1.66 -6.15
C ARG A 201 15.02 -1.51 -6.70
N PRO A 202 14.73 -0.55 -7.56
CA PRO A 202 13.42 -0.41 -8.19
C PRO A 202 13.02 -1.71 -8.92
N LEU A 203 11.77 -2.16 -8.73
CA LEU A 203 11.23 -3.30 -9.48
C LEU A 203 10.84 -2.89 -10.90
N VAL A 204 10.38 -1.65 -11.08
CA VAL A 204 10.13 -1.03 -12.39
C VAL A 204 11.08 0.15 -12.53
N ASN A 205 12.18 -0.05 -13.23
CA ASN A 205 13.15 1.01 -13.45
C ASN A 205 12.74 1.86 -14.67
N PRO A 206 12.58 3.19 -14.55
CA PRO A 206 12.19 4.03 -15.68
C PRO A 206 13.21 4.06 -16.82
N GLU A 207 14.47 3.69 -16.58
CA GLU A 207 15.50 3.62 -17.64
C GLU A 207 15.26 2.45 -18.62
N ASP A 208 14.75 1.33 -18.10
CA ASP A 208 14.61 0.08 -18.85
C ASP A 208 13.14 -0.27 -19.16
N SER A 209 12.18 0.39 -18.48
CA SER A 209 10.76 0.00 -18.48
C SER A 209 9.85 1.23 -18.45
N PHE A 210 10.18 2.27 -19.24
CA PHE A 210 9.45 3.53 -19.26
C PHE A 210 8.01 3.38 -19.79
N GLU A 211 7.78 2.37 -20.62
CA GLU A 211 6.46 2.03 -21.16
C GLU A 211 5.40 1.82 -20.06
N PHE A 212 5.76 1.29 -18.89
CA PHE A 212 4.83 1.16 -17.78
C PHE A 212 4.43 2.50 -17.18
N TYR A 213 5.35 3.47 -17.14
CA TYR A 213 5.03 4.84 -16.69
C TYR A 213 4.07 5.53 -17.66
N GLU A 214 4.26 5.32 -18.97
CA GLU A 214 3.36 5.86 -19.99
C GLU A 214 1.98 5.19 -19.94
N ALA A 215 1.93 3.86 -19.83
CA ALA A 215 0.66 3.12 -19.73
C ALA A 215 -0.14 3.50 -18.48
N VAL A 216 0.51 3.63 -17.31
CA VAL A 216 -0.14 4.09 -16.08
C VAL A 216 -0.65 5.52 -16.24
N LEU A 217 0.14 6.41 -16.86
CA LEU A 217 -0.31 7.78 -17.11
C LEU A 217 -1.54 7.82 -18.02
N GLU A 218 -1.52 7.07 -19.12
CA GLU A 218 -2.66 6.99 -20.06
C GLU A 218 -3.92 6.51 -19.33
N GLY A 219 -3.84 5.40 -18.60
CA GLY A 219 -4.98 4.88 -17.84
C GLY A 219 -5.50 5.85 -16.78
N LEU A 220 -4.63 6.55 -16.05
CA LEU A 220 -5.04 7.56 -15.07
C LEU A 220 -5.64 8.80 -15.72
N GLN A 221 -5.14 9.22 -16.89
CA GLN A 221 -5.74 10.34 -17.63
C GLN A 221 -7.11 10.00 -18.21
N GLU A 222 -7.38 8.73 -18.55
CA GLU A 222 -8.69 8.27 -18.98
C GLU A 222 -9.68 8.18 -17.80
N SER A 223 -9.25 7.68 -16.66
CA SER A 223 -10.14 7.42 -15.52
C SER A 223 -10.33 8.62 -14.59
N MET A 224 -9.26 9.38 -14.34
CA MET A 224 -9.21 10.47 -13.34
C MET A 224 -8.35 11.64 -13.82
N PRO A 225 -8.67 12.30 -14.95
CA PRO A 225 -7.83 13.35 -15.56
C PRO A 225 -7.56 14.55 -14.64
N ASP A 226 -8.54 14.92 -13.82
CA ASP A 226 -8.48 16.08 -12.93
C ASP A 226 -7.98 15.76 -11.52
N ASN A 227 -7.61 14.50 -11.25
CA ASN A 227 -7.08 14.12 -9.95
C ASN A 227 -5.69 14.72 -9.74
N PRO A 228 -5.38 15.33 -8.59
CA PRO A 228 -4.08 15.95 -8.31
C PRO A 228 -2.90 14.98 -8.48
N HIS A 229 -3.06 13.68 -8.13
CA HIS A 229 -2.02 12.67 -8.34
C HIS A 229 -1.78 12.40 -9.83
N THR A 230 -2.83 12.35 -10.65
CA THR A 230 -2.70 12.19 -12.11
C THR A 230 -1.96 13.38 -12.73
N ILE A 231 -2.33 14.60 -12.33
CA ILE A 231 -1.70 15.83 -12.83
C ILE A 231 -0.21 15.87 -12.45
N SER A 232 0.12 15.57 -11.19
CA SER A 232 1.50 15.54 -10.72
C SER A 232 2.32 14.46 -11.42
N PHE A 233 1.75 13.25 -11.57
CA PHE A 233 2.40 12.13 -12.25
C PHE A 233 2.65 12.43 -13.72
N LYS A 234 1.70 13.07 -14.43
CA LYS A 234 1.89 13.57 -15.79
C LYS A 234 3.13 14.47 -15.90
N ASN A 235 3.23 15.47 -15.02
CA ASN A 235 4.37 16.39 -15.01
C ASN A 235 5.71 15.65 -14.76
N GLN A 236 5.68 14.60 -13.96
CA GLN A 236 6.87 13.77 -13.70
C GLN A 236 7.24 12.93 -14.92
N VAL A 237 6.28 12.24 -15.54
CA VAL A 237 6.50 11.44 -16.77
C VAL A 237 7.05 12.32 -17.90
N GLU A 238 6.48 13.50 -18.12
CA GLU A 238 6.95 14.45 -19.14
C GLU A 238 8.40 14.87 -18.89
N ARG A 239 8.77 15.20 -17.65
CA ARG A 239 10.17 15.51 -17.28
C ARG A 239 11.12 14.35 -17.51
N THR A 240 10.70 13.14 -17.12
CA THR A 240 11.51 11.91 -17.29
C THR A 240 11.69 11.57 -18.76
N ARG A 241 10.66 11.73 -19.60
CA ARG A 241 10.75 11.53 -21.05
C ARG A 241 11.85 12.37 -21.69
N PHE A 242 11.99 13.63 -21.28
CA PHE A 242 13.09 14.51 -21.79
C PHE A 242 14.48 14.04 -21.35
N GLN A 243 14.61 13.34 -20.24
CA GLN A 243 15.90 12.83 -19.76
C GLN A 243 16.36 11.60 -20.54
N TYR A 244 15.42 10.72 -20.95
CA TYR A 244 15.72 9.46 -21.63
C TYR A 244 15.53 9.53 -23.18
N ALA A 245 14.97 10.60 -23.72
CA ALA A 245 14.85 10.82 -25.18
C ALA A 245 16.16 11.29 -25.85
N ARG A 246 17.32 11.13 -25.19
CA ARG A 246 18.62 11.53 -25.73
C ARG A 246 19.39 10.34 -26.28
#